data_0eb9318e7ed28e6fea6e9711fb84520a
#
_entry.id   0eb9318e7ed28e6fea6e9711fb84520a
#
_cell.length_a   1.000
_cell.length_b   1.000
_cell.length_c   1.000
_cell.angle_alpha   90.00
_cell.angle_beta   90.00
_cell.angle_gamma   90.00
#
_symmetry.space_group_name_H-M   'P 1'
#
loop_
_entity.id
_entity.type
_entity.pdbx_description
1 polymer ?
#
loop_
_entity_poly.entity_id
_entity_poly.type
_entity_poly.pdbx_seq_one_letter_code
_entity_poly.pdbx_strand_id
1 'polypeptide(L)'
;NLSKLSVIPFIIGGFIMSNHLAPFHFDIVGSFLRPAELKEARQAFTDGKISREDLTAVEDRLITDLIKKQKAAGLPVITDGEFRRAYWHLDFMWGFNGVKEIELEHGYKFHGQETAPGSLALTGKITGTNHPFVEHFKFVKQFEDEHTTARQTIPAPSQFLAELFREDNGTVTRSFYPDLEELIQDIAAAYRQVIKDLYDAGCRNIQFDDCTWGMCCDHGYWTGRQKDKSVTIEGETAKYLRVNNLALEGRPQDLAFTTHVCRGNYNSTWAASGGYEPVAPILFAKENVDAYY
;
A
#
# COMPACT_ATOMS: atom_id res chain seq x y z
N ASN A 1 34.61 19.08 16.02
CA ASN A 1 34.79 17.67 16.35
C ASN A 1 33.46 17.05 16.81
N LEU A 2 32.57 16.79 15.87
CA LEU A 2 31.31 16.05 16.06
C LEU A 2 31.38 14.71 15.31
N SER A 3 32.43 13.96 15.57
CA SER A 3 32.59 12.62 15.03
C SER A 3 32.71 11.65 16.19
N LYS A 4 31.63 11.01 16.57
CA LYS A 4 31.44 9.74 17.27
C LYS A 4 30.20 9.80 18.17
N LEU A 5 29.03 9.82 17.59
CA LEU A 5 27.87 9.22 18.25
C LEU A 5 27.89 7.74 17.91
N SER A 6 28.55 6.95 18.76
CA SER A 6 28.41 5.51 18.74
C SER A 6 26.98 5.16 19.14
N VAL A 7 26.22 4.61 18.22
CA VAL A 7 24.92 3.99 18.52
C VAL A 7 25.21 2.78 19.40
N ILE A 8 24.89 2.90 20.69
CA ILE A 8 24.97 1.77 21.64
C ILE A 8 23.78 0.84 21.33
N PRO A 9 23.97 -0.40 20.93
CA PRO A 9 22.88 -1.33 20.74
C PRO A 9 22.20 -1.58 22.07
N PHE A 10 20.89 -1.33 22.14
CA PHE A 10 20.07 -1.71 23.29
C PHE A 10 19.90 -3.22 23.29
N ILE A 11 20.53 -3.91 24.24
CA ILE A 11 20.38 -5.36 24.45
C ILE A 11 19.24 -5.57 25.44
N ILE A 12 18.08 -5.97 24.96
CA ILE A 12 17.01 -6.55 25.79
C ILE A 12 16.86 -8.01 25.37
N GLY A 13 17.28 -8.92 26.25
CA GLY A 13 16.96 -10.35 26.12
C GLY A 13 17.64 -11.12 25.02
N GLY A 14 18.93 -10.85 24.71
CA GLY A 14 19.73 -11.73 23.84
C GLY A 14 19.44 -11.66 22.33
N PHE A 15 18.56 -10.80 21.87
CA PHE A 15 18.34 -10.52 20.46
C PHE A 15 19.13 -9.27 20.05
N ILE A 16 20.06 -9.42 19.14
CA ILE A 16 20.64 -8.27 18.42
C ILE A 16 19.54 -7.78 17.49
N MET A 17 18.83 -6.71 17.88
CA MET A 17 17.97 -6.00 16.93
C MET A 17 18.85 -5.45 15.84
N SER A 18 18.66 -5.90 14.59
CA SER A 18 19.38 -5.36 13.46
C SER A 18 19.07 -3.87 13.33
N ASN A 19 20.09 -3.03 13.13
CA ASN A 19 19.94 -1.58 12.92
C ASN A 19 19.19 -1.24 11.61
N HIS A 20 18.61 -2.23 10.96
CA HIS A 20 17.98 -2.13 9.63
C HIS A 20 16.46 -2.16 9.66
N LEU A 21 15.84 -2.23 10.85
CA LEU A 21 14.38 -2.18 10.98
C LEU A 21 13.89 -0.75 11.17
N ALA A 22 12.76 -0.42 10.53
CA ALA A 22 12.07 0.87 10.76
C ALA A 22 11.75 1.07 12.26
N PRO A 23 11.50 2.32 12.71
CA PRO A 23 11.38 3.51 11.88
C PRO A 23 12.73 4.15 11.52
N PHE A 24 12.85 4.68 10.31
CA PHE A 24 14.01 5.45 9.88
C PHE A 24 13.68 6.95 9.93
N HIS A 25 14.70 7.83 10.13
CA HIS A 25 14.50 9.27 10.13
C HIS A 25 14.23 9.85 8.74
N PHE A 26 14.65 9.13 7.69
CA PHE A 26 14.33 9.43 6.29
C PHE A 26 14.10 8.11 5.56
N ASP A 27 13.18 8.13 4.61
CA ASP A 27 12.72 6.90 3.98
C ASP A 27 12.10 7.15 2.60
N ILE A 28 11.93 6.08 1.84
CA ILE A 28 11.17 6.06 0.59
C ILE A 28 9.72 5.75 0.94
N VAL A 29 8.82 6.68 0.61
CA VAL A 29 7.40 6.51 0.93
C VAL A 29 6.63 5.85 -0.19
N GLY A 30 6.87 6.20 -1.44
CA GLY A 30 6.05 5.73 -2.56
C GLY A 30 6.84 5.50 -3.85
N SER A 31 6.18 5.69 -4.98
CA SER A 31 6.71 5.39 -6.30
C SER A 31 7.82 6.35 -6.74
N PHE A 32 8.77 5.83 -7.51
CA PHE A 32 9.70 6.62 -8.29
C PHE A 32 9.14 6.96 -9.67
N LEU A 33 9.69 8.01 -10.30
CA LEU A 33 9.33 8.38 -11.66
C LEU A 33 9.72 7.25 -12.62
N ARG A 34 8.75 6.78 -13.36
CA ARG A 34 8.93 5.69 -14.33
C ARG A 34 9.71 6.17 -15.55
N PRO A 35 10.82 5.50 -15.93
CA PRO A 35 11.56 5.80 -17.16
C PRO A 35 10.69 5.72 -18.39
N ALA A 36 11.03 6.48 -19.43
CA ALA A 36 10.32 6.43 -20.72
C ALA A 36 10.26 5.01 -21.30
N GLU A 37 11.36 4.29 -21.24
CA GLU A 37 11.47 2.90 -21.69
C GLU A 37 10.46 1.97 -21.01
N LEU A 38 10.19 2.14 -19.70
CA LEU A 38 9.18 1.34 -19.00
C LEU A 38 7.78 1.62 -19.52
N LYS A 39 7.48 2.90 -19.77
CA LYS A 39 6.18 3.32 -20.31
C LYS A 39 5.98 2.77 -21.73
N GLU A 40 7.01 2.82 -22.56
CA GLU A 40 7.01 2.28 -23.93
C GLU A 40 6.82 0.75 -23.93
N ALA A 41 7.53 0.03 -23.05
CA ALA A 41 7.39 -1.42 -22.92
C ALA A 41 5.98 -1.83 -22.47
N ARG A 42 5.39 -1.10 -21.51
CA ARG A 42 4.01 -1.33 -21.07
C ARG A 42 3.00 -1.09 -22.20
N GLN A 43 3.18 -0.01 -22.96
CA GLN A 43 2.32 0.25 -24.11
C GLN A 43 2.48 -0.85 -25.17
N ALA A 44 3.72 -1.28 -25.46
CA ALA A 44 3.97 -2.37 -26.41
C ALA A 44 3.33 -3.70 -25.94
N PHE A 45 3.33 -3.98 -24.65
CA PHE A 45 2.63 -5.13 -24.06
C PHE A 45 1.11 -5.01 -24.21
N THR A 46 0.53 -3.86 -23.89
CA THR A 46 -0.91 -3.58 -24.07
C THR A 46 -1.33 -3.73 -25.52
N ASP A 47 -0.49 -3.27 -26.45
CA ASP A 47 -0.71 -3.42 -27.90
C ASP A 47 -0.48 -4.86 -28.42
N GLY A 48 -0.08 -5.81 -27.57
CA GLY A 48 0.24 -7.19 -27.96
C GLY A 48 1.52 -7.34 -28.80
N LYS A 49 2.43 -6.35 -28.77
CA LYS A 49 3.68 -6.34 -29.54
C LYS A 49 4.83 -7.08 -28.87
N ILE A 50 4.78 -7.22 -27.54
CA ILE A 50 5.75 -7.98 -26.74
C ILE A 50 5.03 -8.91 -25.78
N SER A 51 5.72 -9.96 -25.34
CA SER A 51 5.19 -10.92 -24.36
C SER A 51 5.23 -10.38 -22.93
N ARG A 52 4.59 -11.08 -21.99
CA ARG A 52 4.70 -10.79 -20.55
C ARG A 52 6.15 -10.96 -20.07
N GLU A 53 6.83 -11.96 -20.58
CA GLU A 53 8.23 -12.26 -20.26
C GLU A 53 9.15 -11.11 -20.71
N ASP A 54 8.91 -10.56 -21.91
CA ASP A 54 9.68 -9.41 -22.40
C ASP A 54 9.46 -8.17 -21.53
N LEU A 55 8.22 -7.87 -21.15
CA LEU A 55 7.91 -6.78 -20.22
C LEU A 55 8.59 -6.99 -18.87
N THR A 56 8.50 -8.21 -18.32
CA THR A 56 9.15 -8.55 -17.04
C THR A 56 10.66 -8.34 -17.11
N ALA A 57 11.31 -8.71 -18.20
CA ALA A 57 12.74 -8.50 -18.38
C ALA A 57 13.12 -7.01 -18.36
N VAL A 58 12.30 -6.15 -18.98
CA VAL A 58 12.48 -4.68 -18.92
C VAL A 58 12.27 -4.16 -17.50
N GLU A 59 11.22 -4.60 -16.81
CA GLU A 59 10.94 -4.24 -15.41
C GLU A 59 12.10 -4.63 -14.50
N ASP A 60 12.57 -5.87 -14.57
CA ASP A 60 13.66 -6.40 -13.76
C ASP A 60 14.94 -5.59 -13.92
N ARG A 61 15.31 -5.27 -15.15
CA ARG A 61 16.47 -4.46 -15.44
C ARG A 61 16.36 -3.05 -14.86
N LEU A 62 15.22 -2.40 -15.09
CA LEU A 62 14.99 -1.02 -14.63
C LEU A 62 14.87 -0.93 -13.11
N ILE A 63 14.25 -1.93 -12.45
CA ILE A 63 14.22 -2.03 -10.99
C ILE A 63 15.63 -2.25 -10.43
N THR A 64 16.43 -3.12 -11.06
CA THR A 64 17.84 -3.33 -10.68
C THR A 64 18.63 -2.02 -10.73
N ASP A 65 18.47 -1.24 -11.78
CA ASP A 65 19.16 0.05 -11.92
C ASP A 65 18.65 1.10 -10.91
N LEU A 66 17.36 1.09 -10.61
CA LEU A 66 16.78 1.92 -9.55
C LEU A 66 17.33 1.57 -8.18
N ILE A 67 17.41 0.27 -7.84
CA ILE A 67 17.95 -0.20 -6.55
C ILE A 67 19.41 0.21 -6.39
N LYS A 68 20.22 0.09 -7.44
CA LYS A 68 21.62 0.59 -7.40
C LYS A 68 21.68 2.08 -7.07
N LYS A 69 20.79 2.89 -7.65
CA LYS A 69 20.71 4.34 -7.36
C LYS A 69 20.26 4.61 -5.93
N GLN A 70 19.28 3.86 -5.41
CA GLN A 70 18.84 3.97 -4.02
C GLN A 70 19.98 3.70 -3.05
N LYS A 71 20.75 2.62 -3.26
CA LYS A 71 21.92 2.27 -2.46
C LYS A 71 23.02 3.32 -2.57
N ALA A 72 23.33 3.78 -3.77
CA ALA A 72 24.34 4.83 -4.00
C ALA A 72 23.96 6.17 -3.34
N ALA A 73 22.68 6.45 -3.16
CA ALA A 73 22.17 7.60 -2.41
C ALA A 73 22.23 7.41 -0.88
N GLY A 74 22.61 6.23 -0.39
CA GLY A 74 22.70 5.92 1.04
C GLY A 74 21.35 5.66 1.70
N LEU A 75 20.33 5.26 0.95
CA LEU A 75 19.01 4.95 1.50
C LEU A 75 19.07 3.63 2.29
N PRO A 76 18.51 3.58 3.52
CA PRO A 76 18.50 2.37 4.34
C PRO A 76 17.44 1.36 3.89
N VAL A 77 16.48 1.81 3.08
CA VAL A 77 15.41 0.99 2.50
C VAL A 77 15.52 0.99 0.99
N ILE A 78 15.32 -0.17 0.41
CA ILE A 78 15.21 -0.35 -1.04
C ILE A 78 13.83 -0.89 -1.41
N THR A 79 13.26 -0.40 -2.51
CA THR A 79 11.98 -0.82 -3.07
C THR A 79 12.09 -1.03 -4.57
N ASP A 80 11.09 -1.68 -5.18
CA ASP A 80 10.95 -1.77 -6.64
C ASP A 80 10.53 -0.43 -7.30
N GLY A 81 10.31 0.63 -6.50
CA GLY A 81 9.82 1.92 -6.98
C GLY A 81 8.43 1.88 -7.60
N GLU A 82 7.68 0.79 -7.37
CA GLU A 82 6.38 0.49 -7.98
C GLU A 82 6.44 0.38 -9.52
N PHE A 83 7.60 0.00 -10.05
CA PHE A 83 7.80 -0.09 -11.49
C PHE A 83 7.00 -1.22 -12.14
N ARG A 84 6.43 -2.14 -11.39
CA ARG A 84 5.53 -3.19 -11.88
C ARG A 84 4.06 -2.78 -11.87
N ARG A 85 3.71 -1.62 -11.25
CA ARG A 85 2.33 -1.20 -11.04
C ARG A 85 1.88 -0.16 -12.07
N ALA A 86 0.66 -0.29 -12.56
CA ALA A 86 -0.06 0.76 -13.27
C ALA A 86 -0.72 1.72 -12.28
N TYR A 87 -1.42 1.16 -11.29
CA TYR A 87 -1.97 1.89 -10.16
C TYR A 87 -1.30 1.44 -8.86
N TRP A 88 -0.97 2.38 -7.99
CA TRP A 88 -0.27 2.08 -6.73
C TRP A 88 -1.03 1.07 -5.85
N HIS A 89 -2.37 1.05 -5.91
CA HIS A 89 -3.25 0.25 -5.06
C HIS A 89 -4.00 -0.85 -5.82
N LEU A 90 -4.55 -0.56 -7.01
CA LEU A 90 -5.39 -1.53 -7.73
C LEU A 90 -4.62 -2.78 -8.16
N ASP A 91 -3.37 -2.63 -8.61
CA ASP A 91 -2.52 -3.77 -8.98
C ASP A 91 -2.34 -4.77 -7.82
N PHE A 92 -2.29 -4.28 -6.58
CA PHE A 92 -2.30 -5.15 -5.41
C PHE A 92 -3.67 -5.79 -5.20
N MET A 93 -4.73 -5.00 -5.25
CA MET A 93 -6.09 -5.49 -5.01
C MET A 93 -6.53 -6.54 -6.03
N TRP A 94 -6.12 -6.39 -7.30
CA TRP A 94 -6.34 -7.38 -8.35
C TRP A 94 -5.61 -8.69 -8.12
N GLY A 95 -4.58 -8.69 -7.28
CA GLY A 95 -3.85 -9.88 -6.86
C GLY A 95 -4.63 -10.80 -5.91
N PHE A 96 -5.71 -10.32 -5.29
CA PHE A 96 -6.56 -11.17 -4.46
C PHE A 96 -7.45 -12.09 -5.30
N ASN A 97 -7.61 -13.33 -4.84
CA ASN A 97 -8.63 -14.20 -5.42
C ASN A 97 -10.03 -13.64 -5.13
N GLY A 98 -10.95 -13.83 -6.06
CA GLY A 98 -12.30 -13.28 -5.96
C GLY A 98 -12.42 -11.82 -6.38
N VAL A 99 -11.36 -11.22 -6.92
CA VAL A 99 -11.31 -9.84 -7.41
C VAL A 99 -10.93 -9.83 -8.89
N LYS A 100 -11.53 -8.95 -9.67
CA LYS A 100 -11.15 -8.69 -11.07
C LYS A 100 -11.00 -7.21 -11.35
N GLU A 101 -10.17 -6.89 -12.32
CA GLU A 101 -10.07 -5.57 -12.93
C GLU A 101 -11.34 -5.20 -13.69
N ILE A 102 -11.80 -3.97 -13.52
CA ILE A 102 -12.84 -3.33 -14.32
C ILE A 102 -12.48 -1.87 -14.57
N GLU A 103 -13.21 -1.23 -15.49
CA GLU A 103 -13.23 0.22 -15.65
C GLU A 103 -14.60 0.76 -15.21
N LEU A 104 -14.60 1.95 -14.60
CA LEU A 104 -15.80 2.74 -14.29
C LEU A 104 -15.97 3.84 -15.34
N GLU A 105 -17.04 4.63 -15.23
CA GLU A 105 -17.25 5.79 -16.10
C GLU A 105 -16.20 6.89 -15.82
N HIS A 106 -15.78 7.02 -14.56
CA HIS A 106 -14.86 8.05 -14.09
C HIS A 106 -13.66 7.47 -13.31
N GLY A 107 -12.50 8.15 -13.43
CA GLY A 107 -11.32 7.90 -12.62
C GLY A 107 -11.42 8.56 -11.23
N TYR A 108 -10.29 8.57 -10.52
CA TYR A 108 -10.18 9.30 -9.25
C TYR A 108 -10.05 10.80 -9.52
N LYS A 109 -10.82 11.61 -8.80
CA LYS A 109 -10.80 13.06 -8.93
C LYS A 109 -9.75 13.67 -8.00
N PHE A 110 -8.88 14.47 -8.57
CA PHE A 110 -7.90 15.32 -7.91
C PHE A 110 -8.23 16.79 -8.18
N HIS A 111 -7.51 17.70 -7.56
CA HIS A 111 -7.74 19.13 -7.78
C HIS A 111 -7.48 19.53 -9.23
N GLY A 112 -8.56 19.66 -10.01
CA GLY A 112 -8.51 20.02 -11.43
C GLY A 112 -8.05 18.90 -12.39
N GLN A 113 -7.92 17.65 -11.93
CA GLN A 113 -7.49 16.51 -12.73
C GLN A 113 -8.27 15.25 -12.38
N GLU A 114 -8.26 14.28 -13.29
CA GLU A 114 -8.87 12.98 -13.13
C GLU A 114 -7.92 11.90 -13.67
N THR A 115 -7.85 10.76 -12.98
CA THR A 115 -7.03 9.63 -13.41
C THR A 115 -7.74 8.80 -14.49
N ALA A 116 -7.05 7.81 -15.05
CA ALA A 116 -7.70 6.76 -15.83
C ALA A 116 -8.76 6.01 -14.97
N PRO A 117 -9.80 5.43 -15.59
CA PRO A 117 -11.03 4.96 -14.93
C PRO A 117 -10.91 3.57 -14.29
N GLY A 118 -9.71 3.07 -14.02
CA GLY A 118 -9.50 1.76 -13.42
C GLY A 118 -10.20 1.58 -12.06
N SER A 119 -10.71 0.40 -11.82
CA SER A 119 -11.35 -0.02 -10.58
C SER A 119 -11.37 -1.55 -10.47
N LEU A 120 -12.15 -2.09 -9.56
CA LEU A 120 -12.29 -3.52 -9.32
C LEU A 120 -13.76 -3.93 -9.11
N ALA A 121 -14.02 -5.23 -9.31
CA ALA A 121 -15.27 -5.85 -8.89
C ALA A 121 -15.01 -7.23 -8.29
N LEU A 122 -15.88 -7.64 -7.38
CA LEU A 122 -15.85 -9.01 -6.85
C LEU A 122 -16.39 -10.00 -7.87
N THR A 123 -15.79 -11.18 -7.88
CA THR A 123 -16.24 -12.38 -8.61
C THR A 123 -16.50 -13.57 -7.68
N GLY A 124 -16.20 -13.39 -6.39
CA GLY A 124 -16.35 -14.41 -5.34
C GLY A 124 -15.92 -13.87 -3.98
N LYS A 125 -15.80 -14.75 -3.00
CA LYS A 125 -15.22 -14.42 -1.69
C LYS A 125 -13.73 -14.12 -1.83
N ILE A 126 -13.24 -13.16 -1.03
CA ILE A 126 -11.87 -12.67 -1.08
C ILE A 126 -10.94 -13.63 -0.36
N THR A 127 -9.81 -14.01 -0.99
CA THR A 127 -8.69 -14.70 -0.32
C THR A 127 -7.35 -14.20 -0.82
N GLY A 128 -6.30 -14.35 0.01
CA GLY A 128 -4.96 -13.79 -0.24
C GLY A 128 -3.90 -14.81 -0.68
N THR A 129 -4.30 -16.04 -1.06
CA THR A 129 -3.33 -17.09 -1.42
C THR A 129 -2.67 -16.85 -2.77
N ASN A 130 -1.37 -17.14 -2.88
CA ASN A 130 -0.57 -17.00 -4.10
C ASN A 130 -0.56 -15.56 -4.67
N HIS A 131 -0.51 -14.57 -3.80
CA HIS A 131 -0.52 -13.16 -4.20
C HIS A 131 0.76 -12.78 -4.96
N PRO A 132 0.66 -12.12 -6.14
CA PRO A 132 1.81 -11.86 -7.02
C PRO A 132 2.87 -10.96 -6.38
N PHE A 133 2.52 -10.10 -5.43
CA PHE A 133 3.47 -9.22 -4.75
C PHE A 133 4.51 -9.96 -3.90
N VAL A 134 4.27 -11.23 -3.57
CA VAL A 134 5.28 -12.07 -2.92
C VAL A 134 6.47 -12.31 -3.86
N GLU A 135 6.22 -12.58 -5.14
CA GLU A 135 7.28 -12.73 -6.14
C GLU A 135 7.96 -11.38 -6.46
N HIS A 136 7.19 -10.28 -6.49
CA HIS A 136 7.77 -8.93 -6.63
C HIS A 136 8.72 -8.61 -5.48
N PHE A 137 8.35 -8.95 -4.24
CA PHE A 137 9.21 -8.78 -3.08
C PHE A 137 10.47 -9.63 -3.15
N LYS A 138 10.35 -10.92 -3.50
CA LYS A 138 11.51 -11.82 -3.64
C LYS A 138 12.54 -11.27 -4.62
N PHE A 139 12.12 -10.60 -5.68
CA PHE A 139 13.04 -9.94 -6.60
C PHE A 139 13.83 -8.81 -5.93
N VAL A 140 13.18 -7.95 -5.13
CA VAL A 140 13.86 -6.87 -4.40
C VAL A 140 14.75 -7.42 -3.30
N LYS A 141 14.28 -8.46 -2.59
CA LYS A 141 14.99 -9.10 -1.47
C LYS A 141 16.40 -9.57 -1.82
N GLN A 142 16.64 -10.03 -3.02
CA GLN A 142 17.97 -10.48 -3.46
C GLN A 142 19.04 -9.37 -3.45
N PHE A 143 18.64 -8.10 -3.40
CA PHE A 143 19.54 -6.95 -3.35
C PHE A 143 19.77 -6.43 -1.92
N GLU A 144 19.10 -7.00 -0.91
CA GLU A 144 19.31 -6.65 0.50
C GLU A 144 20.75 -7.00 0.93
N ASP A 145 21.32 -6.18 1.81
CA ASP A 145 22.63 -6.39 2.40
C ASP A 145 22.70 -5.90 3.85
N GLU A 146 23.87 -5.82 4.43
CA GLU A 146 24.09 -5.37 5.81
C GLU A 146 23.71 -3.91 6.07
N HIS A 147 23.52 -3.10 5.02
CA HIS A 147 23.23 -1.66 5.11
C HIS A 147 21.83 -1.30 4.62
N THR A 148 21.16 -2.20 3.92
CA THR A 148 19.87 -1.92 3.27
C THR A 148 18.86 -3.03 3.50
N THR A 149 17.62 -2.64 3.80
CA THR A 149 16.49 -3.54 3.99
C THR A 149 15.50 -3.41 2.83
N ALA A 150 15.06 -4.54 2.30
CA ALA A 150 13.99 -4.57 1.30
C ALA A 150 12.64 -4.32 1.97
N ARG A 151 11.86 -3.36 1.45
CA ARG A 151 10.50 -3.04 1.88
C ARG A 151 9.50 -3.44 0.82
N GLN A 152 8.36 -3.97 1.27
CA GLN A 152 7.16 -4.10 0.44
C GLN A 152 6.14 -3.05 0.86
N THR A 153 5.70 -2.21 -0.09
CA THR A 153 4.57 -1.29 0.08
C THR A 153 3.30 -1.93 -0.46
N ILE A 154 2.22 -1.84 0.29
CA ILE A 154 0.90 -2.36 -0.09
C ILE A 154 -0.18 -1.37 0.33
N PRO A 155 -1.29 -1.22 -0.41
CA PRO A 155 -2.40 -0.39 0.05
C PRO A 155 -2.96 -0.93 1.37
N ALA A 156 -3.46 -0.04 2.23
CA ALA A 156 -4.08 -0.45 3.48
C ALA A 156 -5.39 -1.23 3.24
N PRO A 157 -5.78 -2.14 4.14
CA PRO A 157 -7.08 -2.83 4.08
C PRO A 157 -8.28 -1.88 4.02
N SER A 158 -8.21 -0.74 4.72
CA SER A 158 -9.19 0.36 4.65
C SER A 158 -9.34 0.90 3.24
N GLN A 159 -8.24 1.05 2.48
CA GLN A 159 -8.26 1.50 1.09
C GLN A 159 -8.98 0.48 0.19
N PHE A 160 -8.78 -0.82 0.43
CA PHE A 160 -9.49 -1.87 -0.30
C PHE A 160 -10.98 -1.88 0.05
N LEU A 161 -11.32 -1.75 1.34
CA LEU A 161 -12.72 -1.64 1.77
C LEU A 161 -13.41 -0.41 1.13
N ALA A 162 -12.73 0.73 1.07
CA ALA A 162 -13.27 1.94 0.44
C ALA A 162 -13.50 1.76 -1.07
N GLU A 163 -12.58 1.09 -1.77
CA GLU A 163 -12.69 0.83 -3.21
C GLU A 163 -13.85 -0.13 -3.56
N LEU A 164 -14.09 -1.14 -2.71
CA LEU A 164 -15.23 -2.05 -2.85
C LEU A 164 -16.60 -1.36 -2.75
N PHE A 165 -16.65 -0.15 -2.23
CA PHE A 165 -17.87 0.68 -2.14
C PHE A 165 -17.79 1.95 -2.99
N ARG A 166 -16.77 2.09 -3.84
CA ARG A 166 -16.64 3.22 -4.74
C ARG A 166 -17.72 3.16 -5.81
N GLU A 167 -18.49 4.25 -5.96
CA GLU A 167 -19.56 4.37 -6.96
C GLU A 167 -20.51 3.15 -6.94
N ASP A 168 -20.65 2.46 -8.08
CA ASP A 168 -21.56 1.32 -8.23
C ASP A 168 -20.96 -0.03 -7.76
N ASN A 169 -19.69 -0.09 -7.43
CA ASN A 169 -19.04 -1.31 -6.90
C ASN A 169 -19.76 -1.87 -5.68
N GLY A 170 -20.33 -0.99 -4.85
CA GLY A 170 -21.05 -1.39 -3.64
C GLY A 170 -22.24 -2.32 -3.89
N THR A 171 -22.88 -2.24 -5.06
CA THR A 171 -23.98 -3.15 -5.43
C THR A 171 -23.48 -4.56 -5.63
N VAL A 172 -22.39 -4.73 -6.39
CA VAL A 172 -21.74 -6.02 -6.62
C VAL A 172 -21.16 -6.57 -5.31
N THR A 173 -20.50 -5.72 -4.52
CA THR A 173 -19.93 -6.11 -3.23
C THR A 173 -20.98 -6.69 -2.30
N ARG A 174 -22.14 -6.03 -2.14
CA ARG A 174 -23.25 -6.51 -1.29
C ARG A 174 -23.86 -7.81 -1.79
N SER A 175 -23.77 -8.15 -3.06
CA SER A 175 -24.26 -9.42 -3.58
C SER A 175 -23.42 -10.62 -3.11
N PHE A 176 -22.12 -10.44 -2.88
CA PHE A 176 -21.21 -11.44 -2.32
C PHE A 176 -21.11 -11.38 -0.79
N TYR A 177 -21.26 -10.16 -0.23
CA TYR A 177 -21.14 -9.86 1.19
C TYR A 177 -22.33 -9.01 1.66
N PRO A 178 -23.48 -9.64 1.95
CA PRO A 178 -24.62 -8.96 2.56
C PRO A 178 -24.31 -8.42 3.96
N ASP A 179 -23.41 -9.10 4.68
CA ASP A 179 -22.89 -8.69 5.99
C ASP A 179 -21.55 -7.99 5.85
N LEU A 180 -21.49 -6.73 6.28
CA LEU A 180 -20.26 -5.93 6.28
C LEU A 180 -19.18 -6.51 7.20
N GLU A 181 -19.58 -7.13 8.31
CA GLU A 181 -18.62 -7.73 9.24
C GLU A 181 -17.92 -8.93 8.59
N GLU A 182 -18.65 -9.78 7.86
CA GLU A 182 -18.06 -10.88 7.09
C GLU A 182 -17.03 -10.34 6.07
N LEU A 183 -17.36 -9.26 5.35
CA LEU A 183 -16.44 -8.62 4.42
C LEU A 183 -15.16 -8.13 5.11
N ILE A 184 -15.29 -7.45 6.26
CA ILE A 184 -14.15 -6.96 7.04
C ILE A 184 -13.25 -8.12 7.49
N GLN A 185 -13.82 -9.22 7.94
CA GLN A 185 -13.07 -10.40 8.37
C GLN A 185 -12.32 -11.06 7.20
N ASP A 186 -12.98 -11.20 6.06
CA ASP A 186 -12.36 -11.82 4.87
C ASP A 186 -11.24 -10.94 4.30
N ILE A 187 -11.43 -9.61 4.22
CA ILE A 187 -10.36 -8.67 3.85
C ILE A 187 -9.17 -8.84 4.81
N ALA A 188 -9.41 -8.78 6.12
CA ALA A 188 -8.36 -8.90 7.10
C ALA A 188 -7.63 -10.25 7.01
N ALA A 189 -8.36 -11.35 6.81
CA ALA A 189 -7.79 -12.69 6.63
C ALA A 189 -6.94 -12.78 5.35
N ALA A 190 -7.40 -12.19 4.25
CA ALA A 190 -6.65 -12.14 2.99
C ALA A 190 -5.34 -11.36 3.15
N TYR A 191 -5.37 -10.21 3.82
CA TYR A 191 -4.16 -9.44 4.11
C TYR A 191 -3.20 -10.19 5.05
N ARG A 192 -3.70 -10.83 6.13
CA ARG A 192 -2.85 -11.66 7.00
C ARG A 192 -2.16 -12.77 6.23
N GLN A 193 -2.84 -13.40 5.27
CA GLN A 193 -2.21 -14.41 4.41
C GLN A 193 -1.07 -13.81 3.59
N VAL A 194 -1.29 -12.67 2.92
CA VAL A 194 -0.24 -12.00 2.13
C VAL A 194 0.92 -11.54 3.02
N ILE A 195 0.64 -10.95 4.19
CA ILE A 195 1.68 -10.53 5.15
C ILE A 195 2.50 -11.74 5.62
N LYS A 196 1.83 -12.86 5.90
CA LYS A 196 2.51 -14.11 6.27
C LYS A 196 3.40 -14.62 5.13
N ASP A 197 2.91 -14.66 3.91
CA ASP A 197 3.66 -15.15 2.75
C ASP A 197 4.87 -14.24 2.43
N LEU A 198 4.72 -12.92 2.59
CA LEU A 198 5.84 -11.97 2.52
C LEU A 198 6.86 -12.23 3.64
N TYR A 199 6.40 -12.43 4.86
CA TYR A 199 7.28 -12.73 6.00
C TYR A 199 8.05 -14.03 5.78
N ASP A 200 7.39 -15.08 5.32
CA ASP A 200 8.01 -16.38 4.99
C ASP A 200 9.01 -16.26 3.83
N ALA A 201 8.78 -15.32 2.91
CA ALA A 201 9.73 -14.96 1.85
C ALA A 201 10.93 -14.10 2.37
N GLY A 202 10.99 -13.82 3.67
CA GLY A 202 12.07 -13.07 4.32
C GLY A 202 11.81 -11.57 4.43
N CYS A 203 10.59 -11.08 4.19
CA CYS A 203 10.23 -9.68 4.41
C CYS A 203 10.25 -9.36 5.91
N ARG A 204 10.89 -8.24 6.26
CA ARG A 204 10.94 -7.72 7.64
C ARG A 204 10.51 -6.26 7.74
N ASN A 205 10.04 -5.69 6.62
CA ASN A 205 9.61 -4.30 6.56
C ASN A 205 8.46 -4.17 5.56
N ILE A 206 7.26 -3.88 6.05
CA ILE A 206 6.06 -3.65 5.25
C ILE A 206 5.51 -2.25 5.57
N GLN A 207 5.03 -1.55 4.56
CA GLN A 207 4.34 -0.28 4.71
C GLN A 207 2.94 -0.38 4.12
N PHE A 208 1.93 0.03 4.89
CA PHE A 208 0.63 0.38 4.35
C PHE A 208 0.70 1.76 3.68
N ASP A 209 0.03 1.89 2.54
CA ASP A 209 -0.27 3.18 1.91
C ASP A 209 -1.77 3.43 2.05
N ASP A 210 -2.14 4.49 2.79
CA ASP A 210 -3.52 4.75 3.18
C ASP A 210 -3.94 6.19 2.88
N CYS A 211 -4.84 6.36 1.91
CA CYS A 211 -5.45 7.64 1.58
C CYS A 211 -6.79 7.86 2.30
N THR A 212 -7.36 6.84 2.94
CA THR A 212 -8.72 6.92 3.50
C THR A 212 -8.83 7.93 4.63
N TRP A 213 -7.83 8.00 5.50
CA TRP A 213 -7.76 8.96 6.60
C TRP A 213 -7.70 10.41 6.11
N GLY A 214 -6.92 10.66 5.05
CA GLY A 214 -6.81 11.98 4.44
C GLY A 214 -8.14 12.50 3.91
N MET A 215 -8.95 11.61 3.34
CA MET A 215 -10.30 11.96 2.85
C MET A 215 -11.25 12.38 3.99
N CYS A 216 -11.12 11.78 5.17
CA CYS A 216 -11.89 12.17 6.35
C CYS A 216 -11.47 13.53 6.93
N CYS A 217 -10.29 14.05 6.56
CA CYS A 217 -9.80 15.37 6.98
C CYS A 217 -10.36 16.52 6.13
N ASP A 218 -10.86 16.27 4.94
CA ASP A 218 -11.35 17.28 4.02
C ASP A 218 -12.87 17.48 4.18
N HIS A 219 -13.24 18.61 4.74
CA HIS A 219 -14.65 18.93 4.98
C HIS A 219 -15.46 18.97 3.67
N GLY A 220 -14.92 19.52 2.60
CA GLY A 220 -15.59 19.60 1.30
C GLY A 220 -15.79 18.23 0.66
N TYR A 221 -14.74 17.41 0.70
CA TYR A 221 -14.80 16.02 0.22
C TYR A 221 -15.80 15.20 1.03
N TRP A 222 -15.74 15.31 2.36
CA TRP A 222 -16.65 14.60 3.26
C TRP A 222 -18.10 14.99 3.03
N THR A 223 -18.43 16.29 3.05
CA THR A 223 -19.81 16.79 2.86
C THR A 223 -20.35 16.50 1.46
N GLY A 224 -19.47 16.53 0.42
CA GLY A 224 -19.84 16.20 -0.95
C GLY A 224 -20.16 14.70 -1.15
N ARG A 225 -19.56 13.81 -0.37
CA ARG A 225 -19.82 12.36 -0.40
C ARG A 225 -21.00 11.91 0.47
N GLN A 226 -21.36 12.68 1.48
CA GLN A 226 -22.47 12.34 2.37
C GLN A 226 -23.84 12.43 1.68
N LYS A 227 -24.17 11.44 0.87
CA LYS A 227 -25.55 11.20 0.44
C LYS A 227 -26.43 10.69 1.61
N ASP A 228 -25.82 10.02 2.57
CA ASP A 228 -26.45 9.48 3.78
C ASP A 228 -25.94 10.23 5.02
N LYS A 229 -26.79 11.03 5.64
CA LYS A 229 -26.48 11.81 6.85
C LYS A 229 -26.24 10.94 8.10
N SER A 230 -26.54 9.64 8.05
CA SER A 230 -26.25 8.70 9.13
C SER A 230 -24.78 8.29 9.20
N VAL A 231 -24.01 8.51 8.12
CA VAL A 231 -22.59 8.21 8.06
C VAL A 231 -21.80 9.33 8.72
N THR A 232 -21.06 9.02 9.77
CA THR A 232 -20.21 9.98 10.50
C THR A 232 -18.72 9.68 10.27
N ILE A 233 -17.87 10.69 10.45
CA ILE A 233 -16.40 10.52 10.39
C ILE A 233 -15.95 9.46 11.40
N GLU A 234 -16.51 9.50 12.62
CA GLU A 234 -16.20 8.54 13.67
C GLU A 234 -16.60 7.10 13.27
N GLY A 235 -17.76 6.93 12.62
CA GLY A 235 -18.22 5.62 12.14
C GLY A 235 -17.33 5.08 11.00
N GLU A 236 -16.93 5.92 10.05
CA GLU A 236 -16.04 5.52 8.96
C GLU A 236 -14.64 5.21 9.48
N THR A 237 -14.06 6.08 10.30
CA THR A 237 -12.71 5.87 10.86
C THR A 237 -12.65 4.66 11.78
N ALA A 238 -13.74 4.33 12.50
CA ALA A 238 -13.82 3.11 13.29
C ALA A 238 -13.76 1.84 12.42
N LYS A 239 -14.42 1.86 11.25
CA LYS A 239 -14.35 0.74 10.28
C LYS A 239 -12.95 0.60 9.69
N TYR A 240 -12.32 1.70 9.29
CA TYR A 240 -10.96 1.71 8.75
C TYR A 240 -9.95 1.19 9.78
N LEU A 241 -9.98 1.72 11.01
CA LEU A 241 -9.15 1.24 12.09
C LEU A 241 -9.33 -0.26 12.34
N ARG A 242 -10.60 -0.71 12.37
CA ARG A 242 -10.93 -2.11 12.62
C ARG A 242 -10.32 -3.04 11.59
N VAL A 243 -10.53 -2.78 10.30
CA VAL A 243 -10.02 -3.67 9.24
C VAL A 243 -8.50 -3.64 9.16
N ASN A 244 -7.86 -2.47 9.36
CA ASN A 244 -6.41 -2.35 9.40
C ASN A 244 -5.81 -3.14 10.57
N ASN A 245 -6.34 -2.97 11.78
CA ASN A 245 -5.83 -3.67 12.96
C ASN A 245 -6.07 -5.19 12.90
N LEU A 246 -7.22 -5.64 12.40
CA LEU A 246 -7.49 -7.06 12.19
C LEU A 246 -6.50 -7.70 11.20
N ALA A 247 -6.09 -6.98 10.18
CA ALA A 247 -5.08 -7.45 9.23
C ALA A 247 -3.69 -7.60 9.85
N LEU A 248 -3.42 -6.88 10.95
CA LEU A 248 -2.13 -6.91 11.67
C LEU A 248 -2.13 -7.86 12.86
N GLU A 249 -3.27 -8.50 13.17
CA GLU A 249 -3.34 -9.46 14.27
C GLU A 249 -2.39 -10.63 14.08
N GLY A 250 -1.61 -10.94 15.12
CA GLY A 250 -0.66 -12.05 15.09
C GLY A 250 0.58 -11.80 14.24
N ARG A 251 0.85 -10.57 13.79
CA ARG A 251 2.10 -10.28 13.07
C ARG A 251 3.33 -10.61 13.93
N PRO A 252 4.41 -11.12 13.31
CA PRO A 252 5.66 -11.38 14.03
C PRO A 252 6.25 -10.09 14.63
N GLN A 253 6.86 -10.19 15.81
CA GLN A 253 7.45 -9.04 16.52
C GLN A 253 8.65 -8.42 15.79
N ASP A 254 9.35 -9.21 14.97
CA ASP A 254 10.49 -8.78 14.16
C ASP A 254 10.10 -8.29 12.76
N LEU A 255 8.79 -8.15 12.48
CA LEU A 255 8.28 -7.52 11.29
C LEU A 255 7.95 -6.05 11.59
N ALA A 256 8.80 -5.13 11.13
CA ALA A 256 8.49 -3.70 11.17
C ALA A 256 7.32 -3.38 10.23
N PHE A 257 6.29 -2.75 10.77
CA PHE A 257 5.09 -2.40 10.02
C PHE A 257 4.76 -0.92 10.19
N THR A 258 4.78 -0.18 9.08
CA THR A 258 4.55 1.27 9.08
C THR A 258 3.33 1.61 8.23
N THR A 259 2.82 2.83 8.37
CA THR A 259 1.76 3.35 7.50
C THR A 259 2.11 4.73 6.98
N HIS A 260 1.84 4.97 5.71
CA HIS A 260 1.88 6.28 5.08
C HIS A 260 0.46 6.81 4.96
N VAL A 261 0.20 8.00 5.53
CA VAL A 261 -1.11 8.63 5.50
C VAL A 261 -1.14 9.73 4.45
N CYS A 262 -1.73 9.42 3.31
CA CYS A 262 -1.72 10.26 2.12
C CYS A 262 -2.98 11.12 1.99
N ARG A 263 -2.86 12.24 1.30
CA ARG A 263 -3.98 13.09 0.84
C ARG A 263 -4.19 13.04 -0.66
N GLY A 264 -3.58 12.07 -1.31
CA GLY A 264 -3.52 11.93 -2.75
C GLY A 264 -2.43 12.80 -3.38
N ASN A 265 -1.78 12.23 -4.39
CA ASN A 265 -0.79 12.92 -5.22
C ASN A 265 -0.91 12.41 -6.65
N TYR A 266 -1.35 13.27 -7.55
CA TYR A 266 -1.43 12.97 -8.98
C TYR A 266 -1.05 14.21 -9.79
N ASN A 267 0.01 14.10 -10.61
CA ASN A 267 0.53 15.22 -11.42
C ASN A 267 0.74 16.50 -10.62
N SER A 268 1.31 16.41 -9.40
CA SER A 268 1.54 17.52 -8.47
C SER A 268 0.26 18.17 -7.93
N THR A 269 -0.89 17.48 -7.97
CA THR A 269 -2.13 17.91 -7.33
C THR A 269 -2.51 16.96 -6.20
N TRP A 270 -3.47 17.37 -5.37
CA TRP A 270 -3.96 16.59 -4.23
C TRP A 270 -5.44 16.26 -4.38
N ALA A 271 -5.90 15.22 -3.68
CA ALA A 271 -7.31 14.82 -3.68
C ALA A 271 -8.06 15.44 -2.47
N ALA A 272 -7.39 15.55 -1.32
CA ALA A 272 -7.99 16.06 -0.08
C ALA A 272 -7.07 17.06 0.64
N SER A 273 -7.67 17.97 1.42
CA SER A 273 -6.99 18.99 2.22
C SER A 273 -7.52 18.99 3.66
N GLY A 274 -6.92 19.80 4.54
CA GLY A 274 -7.35 19.94 5.94
C GLY A 274 -6.32 19.44 6.95
N GLY A 275 -6.52 19.70 8.25
CA GLY A 275 -5.71 19.18 9.36
C GLY A 275 -6.10 17.75 9.74
N TYR A 276 -5.25 17.06 10.49
CA TYR A 276 -5.53 15.68 10.94
C TYR A 276 -6.41 15.60 12.19
N GLU A 277 -6.82 16.74 12.76
CA GLU A 277 -7.62 16.80 14.00
C GLU A 277 -8.82 15.86 14.01
N PRO A 278 -9.60 15.69 12.91
CA PRO A 278 -10.77 14.81 12.91
C PRO A 278 -10.42 13.32 13.09
N VAL A 279 -9.23 12.90 12.70
CA VAL A 279 -8.80 11.48 12.68
C VAL A 279 -7.70 11.18 13.69
N ALA A 280 -6.93 12.16 14.11
CA ALA A 280 -5.76 11.99 14.97
C ALA A 280 -6.03 11.20 16.27
N PRO A 281 -7.14 11.41 17.01
CA PRO A 281 -7.42 10.67 18.23
C PRO A 281 -7.66 9.16 18.01
N ILE A 282 -8.02 8.77 16.80
CA ILE A 282 -8.23 7.37 16.42
C ILE A 282 -6.97 6.82 15.75
N LEU A 283 -6.52 7.46 14.69
CA LEU A 283 -5.39 7.03 13.87
C LEU A 283 -4.12 6.87 14.72
N PHE A 284 -3.61 7.96 15.27
CA PHE A 284 -2.32 7.95 15.97
C PHE A 284 -2.34 7.29 17.35
N ALA A 285 -3.52 7.12 17.97
CA ALA A 285 -3.62 6.50 19.28
C ALA A 285 -3.97 5.00 19.24
N LYS A 286 -4.51 4.49 18.14
CA LYS A 286 -5.13 3.17 18.12
C LYS A 286 -4.73 2.27 16.96
N GLU A 287 -4.14 2.78 15.90
CA GLU A 287 -3.66 1.92 14.82
C GLU A 287 -2.39 1.17 15.25
N ASN A 288 -2.37 -0.14 15.00
CA ASN A 288 -1.32 -1.03 15.50
C ASN A 288 -0.11 -1.08 14.55
N VAL A 289 0.50 0.07 14.31
CA VAL A 289 1.71 0.23 13.49
C VAL A 289 2.88 0.76 14.31
N ASP A 290 4.10 0.61 13.80
CA ASP A 290 5.32 1.01 14.50
C ASP A 290 5.70 2.48 14.22
N ALA A 291 5.29 3.02 13.05
CA ALA A 291 5.52 4.41 12.66
C ALA A 291 4.56 4.90 11.58
N TYR A 292 4.49 6.24 11.44
CA TYR A 292 3.70 6.96 10.43
C TYR A 292 4.62 7.79 9.53
N TYR A 293 4.27 7.86 8.23
CA TYR A 293 4.94 8.67 7.23
C TYR A 293 3.94 9.57 6.48
#